data_a4c8ba99b5830e597d47ef18048c6c78
#
_entry.id   a4c8ba99b5830e597d47ef18048c6c78
#
_cell.length_a   1.000
_cell.length_b   1.000
_cell.length_c   1.000
_cell.angle_alpha   90.00
_cell.angle_beta   90.00
_cell.angle_gamma   90.00
#
_symmetry.space_group_name_H-M   'P 1'
#
loop_
_entity.id
_entity.type
_entity.pdbx_description
1 polymer ?
#
loop_
_entity_poly.entity_id
_entity_poly.type
_entity_poly.pdbx_seq_one_letter_code
_entity_poly.pdbx_strand_id
1 'polypeptide(L)'
;MPQQEKKYEPLTPLMCARLAAPHTWPGPAVLTTIFGGVFSMALGYPFSPGIWCLLLAVAIFAQSAVNTLNDWADYRAGTDTVENSDDPTDAVLVYNNPDPSHVLALGVGYMLVALVCGIACVVWSGSAVPLVLGLIGGLFIFAYSNGKIPVSYLPLGEVVSGVVMGGLIPLCDVCVFAAHAYPGSGPFDLFGQLDWPFVLMCMAPFVIGVGMVMATQNNCDIERDEPVGRRTLPVVLGRRHSLVVYRLFVVLWIAVVLHLSFWYFGDGFWAACVCLLLGAGTIYHLLTTKLVHEVRGPSMGFVMKGNLFINGAYIFAVIMSLL
;
A
#
# COMPACT_ATOMS: atom_id res chain seq x y z
N MET A 1 -28.68 25.50 -27.54
CA MET A 1 -28.18 26.26 -26.39
C MET A 1 -26.67 26.18 -26.44
N PRO A 2 -25.92 27.30 -26.37
CA PRO A 2 -24.46 27.23 -26.30
C PRO A 2 -24.09 26.49 -25.03
N GLN A 3 -23.25 25.45 -25.13
CA GLN A 3 -22.61 24.80 -23.99
C GLN A 3 -21.83 25.90 -23.26
N GLN A 4 -22.24 26.24 -22.04
CA GLN A 4 -21.41 27.05 -21.15
C GLN A 4 -20.08 26.30 -21.00
N GLU A 5 -18.98 26.88 -21.46
CA GLU A 5 -17.64 26.35 -21.19
C GLU A 5 -17.51 26.15 -19.67
N LYS A 6 -17.39 24.92 -19.23
CA LYS A 6 -17.13 24.63 -17.82
C LYS A 6 -15.78 25.26 -17.49
N LYS A 7 -15.79 26.37 -16.76
CA LYS A 7 -14.56 27.03 -16.32
C LYS A 7 -13.96 26.21 -15.19
N TYR A 8 -12.90 25.50 -15.50
CA TYR A 8 -12.12 24.75 -14.50
C TYR A 8 -11.19 25.69 -13.72
N GLU A 9 -10.92 25.33 -12.47
CA GLU A 9 -9.90 25.99 -11.66
C GLU A 9 -8.50 25.47 -11.99
N PRO A 10 -7.44 26.29 -11.92
CA PRO A 10 -6.08 25.83 -12.16
C PRO A 10 -5.64 24.84 -11.07
N LEU A 11 -4.95 23.79 -11.48
CA LEU A 11 -4.40 22.79 -10.56
C LEU A 11 -3.28 23.41 -9.71
N THR A 12 -3.52 23.60 -8.42
CA THR A 12 -2.57 24.21 -7.49
C THR A 12 -1.64 23.14 -6.86
N PRO A 13 -0.44 23.54 -6.34
CA PRO A 13 0.44 22.61 -5.61
C PRO A 13 -0.24 21.92 -4.42
N LEU A 14 -1.16 22.62 -3.74
CA LEU A 14 -1.93 22.05 -2.64
C LEU A 14 -2.89 20.96 -3.13
N MET A 15 -3.58 21.18 -4.27
CA MET A 15 -4.41 20.16 -4.89
C MET A 15 -3.57 18.94 -5.32
N CYS A 16 -2.39 19.15 -5.92
CA CYS A 16 -1.49 18.06 -6.26
C CYS A 16 -1.07 17.24 -5.03
N ALA A 17 -0.75 17.91 -3.91
CA ALA A 17 -0.41 17.24 -2.67
C ALA A 17 -1.60 16.46 -2.08
N ARG A 18 -2.81 17.01 -2.13
CA ARG A 18 -4.03 16.32 -1.67
C ARG A 18 -4.33 15.09 -2.52
N LEU A 19 -4.26 15.19 -3.84
CA LEU A 19 -4.45 14.08 -4.79
C LEU A 19 -3.40 12.96 -4.59
N ALA A 20 -2.16 13.31 -4.21
CA ALA A 20 -1.14 12.34 -3.86
C ALA A 20 -1.44 11.61 -2.53
N ALA A 21 -2.32 12.14 -1.69
CA ALA A 21 -2.77 11.62 -0.40
C ALA A 21 -1.61 11.15 0.51
N PRO A 22 -0.67 12.05 0.92
CA PRO A 22 0.56 11.67 1.65
C PRO A 22 0.28 11.02 3.01
N HIS A 23 -0.90 11.21 3.57
CA HIS A 23 -1.33 10.53 4.80
C HIS A 23 -1.46 9.00 4.63
N THR A 24 -1.53 8.49 3.40
CA THR A 24 -1.57 7.06 3.10
C THR A 24 -0.19 6.44 2.90
N TRP A 25 0.89 7.21 2.68
CA TRP A 25 2.23 6.69 2.40
C TRP A 25 2.87 5.89 3.55
N PRO A 26 2.68 6.24 4.86
CA PRO A 26 3.41 5.61 5.95
C PRO A 26 3.29 4.08 5.99
N GLY A 27 2.11 3.51 5.80
CA GLY A 27 1.88 2.07 5.84
C GLY A 27 2.38 1.36 4.58
N PRO A 28 1.71 1.53 3.44
CA PRO A 28 1.94 0.73 2.24
C PRO A 28 3.21 1.11 1.45
N ALA A 29 3.76 2.31 1.60
CA ALA A 29 4.97 2.72 0.87
C ALA A 29 6.20 2.77 1.79
N VAL A 30 6.14 3.56 2.89
CA VAL A 30 7.33 3.82 3.71
C VAL A 30 7.72 2.60 4.55
N LEU A 31 6.79 2.01 5.30
CA LEU A 31 7.09 0.86 6.16
C LEU A 31 7.50 -0.38 5.34
N THR A 32 6.89 -0.61 4.19
CA THR A 32 7.24 -1.72 3.31
C THR A 32 8.66 -1.58 2.77
N THR A 33 9.06 -0.37 2.35
CA THR A 33 10.43 -0.09 1.87
C THR A 33 11.46 -0.11 3.01
N ILE A 34 11.10 0.37 4.22
CA ILE A 34 11.98 0.22 5.40
C ILE A 34 12.22 -1.27 5.66
N PHE A 35 11.14 -2.07 5.67
CA PHE A 35 11.28 -3.51 5.85
C PHE A 35 12.13 -4.16 4.77
N GLY A 36 11.90 -3.84 3.49
CA GLY A 36 12.68 -4.36 2.37
C GLY A 36 14.20 -4.14 2.56
N GLY A 37 14.59 -2.91 2.97
CA GLY A 37 15.98 -2.59 3.26
C GLY A 37 16.53 -3.34 4.47
N VAL A 38 15.82 -3.33 5.61
CA VAL A 38 16.24 -4.01 6.86
C VAL A 38 16.31 -5.53 6.66
N PHE A 39 15.31 -6.12 6.00
CA PHE A 39 15.28 -7.55 5.75
C PHE A 39 16.38 -7.99 4.77
N SER A 40 16.71 -7.14 3.78
CA SER A 40 17.86 -7.38 2.90
C SER A 40 19.17 -7.45 3.68
N MET A 41 19.37 -6.57 4.68
CA MET A 41 20.52 -6.65 5.59
C MET A 41 20.52 -7.95 6.40
N ALA A 42 19.35 -8.40 6.88
CA ALA A 42 19.22 -9.66 7.62
C ALA A 42 19.50 -10.90 6.74
N LEU A 43 19.29 -10.79 5.42
CA LEU A 43 19.71 -11.79 4.43
C LEU A 43 21.21 -11.72 4.08
N GLY A 44 21.96 -10.78 4.67
CA GLY A 44 23.39 -10.61 4.46
C GLY A 44 23.77 -9.72 3.26
N TYR A 45 22.80 -8.99 2.67
CA TYR A 45 23.10 -8.09 1.55
C TYR A 45 23.58 -6.73 2.04
N PRO A 46 24.57 -6.10 1.36
CA PRO A 46 25.09 -4.79 1.76
C PRO A 46 24.03 -3.70 1.57
N PHE A 47 23.84 -2.87 2.59
CA PHE A 47 22.91 -1.74 2.50
C PHE A 47 23.52 -0.60 1.69
N SER A 48 22.80 -0.10 0.70
CA SER A 48 23.14 1.07 -0.10
C SER A 48 22.10 2.17 0.11
N PRO A 49 22.44 3.28 0.79
CA PRO A 49 21.49 4.38 1.01
C PRO A 49 20.94 4.98 -0.29
N GLY A 50 21.76 5.06 -1.34
CA GLY A 50 21.34 5.59 -2.65
C GLY A 50 20.27 4.72 -3.31
N ILE A 51 20.47 3.40 -3.32
CA ILE A 51 19.48 2.44 -3.81
C ILE A 51 18.21 2.53 -2.97
N TRP A 52 18.33 2.55 -1.64
CA TRP A 52 17.18 2.64 -0.75
C TRP A 52 16.36 3.92 -0.96
N CYS A 53 16.99 5.08 -1.16
CA CYS A 53 16.30 6.33 -1.49
C CYS A 53 15.55 6.24 -2.84
N LEU A 54 16.12 5.58 -3.85
CA LEU A 54 15.42 5.36 -5.12
C LEU A 54 14.20 4.44 -4.95
N LEU A 55 14.33 3.34 -4.20
CA LEU A 55 13.22 2.43 -3.90
C LEU A 55 12.10 3.13 -3.14
N LEU A 56 12.45 3.96 -2.15
CA LEU A 56 11.48 4.77 -1.42
C LEU A 56 10.77 5.76 -2.34
N ALA A 57 11.50 6.39 -3.27
CA ALA A 57 10.90 7.26 -4.28
C ALA A 57 9.94 6.48 -5.19
N VAL A 58 10.32 5.28 -5.66
CA VAL A 58 9.43 4.40 -6.43
C VAL A 58 8.13 4.14 -5.66
N ALA A 59 8.22 3.72 -4.40
CA ALA A 59 7.06 3.38 -3.58
C ALA A 59 6.15 4.59 -3.35
N ILE A 60 6.70 5.76 -3.00
CA ILE A 60 5.94 7.00 -2.76
C ILE A 60 5.26 7.49 -4.04
N PHE A 61 5.99 7.55 -5.17
CA PHE A 61 5.42 8.04 -6.41
C PHE A 61 4.42 7.06 -7.03
N ALA A 62 4.63 5.75 -6.89
CA ALA A 62 3.65 4.74 -7.29
C ALA A 62 2.35 4.86 -6.46
N GLN A 63 2.47 5.02 -5.13
CA GLN A 63 1.32 5.25 -4.26
C GLN A 63 0.57 6.54 -4.63
N SER A 64 1.30 7.63 -4.87
CA SER A 64 0.70 8.91 -5.31
C SER A 64 -0.03 8.78 -6.65
N ALA A 65 0.53 8.00 -7.58
CA ALA A 65 -0.11 7.70 -8.85
C ALA A 65 -1.42 6.94 -8.66
N VAL A 66 -1.42 5.88 -7.82
CA VAL A 66 -2.63 5.10 -7.51
C VAL A 66 -3.72 6.00 -6.96
N ASN A 67 -3.42 6.81 -5.94
CA ASN A 67 -4.40 7.69 -5.30
C ASN A 67 -4.99 8.67 -6.33
N THR A 68 -4.12 9.39 -7.06
CA THR A 68 -4.54 10.40 -8.05
C THR A 68 -5.37 9.79 -9.19
N LEU A 69 -4.99 8.60 -9.69
CA LEU A 69 -5.70 7.93 -10.78
C LEU A 69 -7.02 7.32 -10.29
N ASN A 70 -7.09 6.86 -9.04
CA ASN A 70 -8.33 6.38 -8.45
C ASN A 70 -9.35 7.53 -8.30
N ASP A 71 -8.96 8.66 -7.71
CA ASP A 71 -9.83 9.84 -7.58
C ASP A 71 -10.32 10.32 -8.95
N TRP A 72 -9.42 10.34 -9.95
CA TRP A 72 -9.82 10.68 -11.32
C TRP A 72 -10.83 9.70 -11.91
N ALA A 73 -10.63 8.39 -11.70
CA ALA A 73 -11.52 7.36 -12.23
C ALA A 73 -12.89 7.39 -11.54
N ASP A 74 -12.93 7.54 -10.22
CA ASP A 74 -14.16 7.60 -9.43
C ASP A 74 -14.97 8.87 -9.75
N TYR A 75 -14.31 10.02 -9.92
CA TYR A 75 -14.96 11.24 -10.41
C TYR A 75 -15.56 11.06 -11.81
N ARG A 76 -14.83 10.42 -12.73
CA ARG A 76 -15.30 10.15 -14.10
C ARG A 76 -16.44 9.13 -14.14
N ALA A 77 -16.45 8.15 -13.26
CA ALA A 77 -17.51 7.17 -13.11
C ALA A 77 -18.77 7.74 -12.44
N GLY A 78 -18.68 8.93 -11.82
CA GLY A 78 -19.78 9.52 -11.05
C GLY A 78 -19.97 8.85 -9.68
N THR A 79 -18.98 8.14 -9.20
CA THR A 79 -18.96 7.53 -7.86
C THR A 79 -18.75 8.63 -6.82
N ASP A 80 -17.81 9.56 -7.11
CA ASP A 80 -17.55 10.72 -6.26
C ASP A 80 -18.45 11.89 -6.67
N THR A 81 -19.37 12.23 -5.78
CA THR A 81 -20.31 13.35 -5.90
C THR A 81 -20.31 14.17 -4.62
N VAL A 82 -20.93 15.38 -4.66
CA VAL A 82 -21.08 16.22 -3.46
C VAL A 82 -21.87 15.49 -2.36
N GLU A 83 -22.84 14.66 -2.76
CA GLU A 83 -23.67 13.91 -1.84
C GLU A 83 -22.94 12.72 -1.19
N ASN A 84 -21.93 12.16 -1.90
CA ASN A 84 -21.19 10.97 -1.46
C ASN A 84 -19.82 11.29 -0.84
N SER A 85 -19.38 12.55 -0.90
CA SER A 85 -18.04 12.96 -0.48
C SER A 85 -18.15 14.01 0.62
N ASP A 86 -17.88 13.64 1.86
CA ASP A 86 -18.06 14.52 3.03
C ASP A 86 -16.83 15.39 3.33
N ASP A 87 -15.65 15.02 2.81
CA ASP A 87 -14.40 15.72 3.10
C ASP A 87 -13.89 16.50 1.87
N PRO A 88 -13.99 17.84 1.88
CA PRO A 88 -13.45 18.69 0.82
C PRO A 88 -11.93 18.58 0.65
N THR A 89 -11.21 18.01 1.62
CA THR A 89 -9.75 17.84 1.51
C THR A 89 -9.38 16.55 0.80
N ASP A 90 -10.27 15.57 0.78
CA ASP A 90 -10.09 14.26 0.15
C ASP A 90 -10.67 14.25 -1.27
N ALA A 91 -11.86 14.82 -1.47
CA ALA A 91 -12.56 14.86 -2.77
C ALA A 91 -12.19 16.11 -3.61
N VAL A 92 -10.94 16.22 -4.02
CA VAL A 92 -10.39 17.41 -4.70
C VAL A 92 -11.13 17.74 -6.00
N LEU A 93 -11.44 16.74 -6.83
CA LEU A 93 -12.14 16.92 -8.11
C LEU A 93 -13.57 17.43 -7.94
N VAL A 94 -14.24 17.00 -6.87
CA VAL A 94 -15.63 17.37 -6.57
C VAL A 94 -15.73 18.81 -6.08
N TYR A 95 -14.87 19.19 -5.12
CA TYR A 95 -14.99 20.47 -4.42
C TYR A 95 -14.15 21.60 -5.01
N ASN A 96 -13.02 21.30 -5.66
CA ASN A 96 -12.12 22.29 -6.22
C ASN A 96 -12.24 22.42 -7.75
N ASN A 97 -13.00 21.56 -8.41
CA ASN A 97 -13.27 21.58 -9.85
C ASN A 97 -12.03 21.82 -10.75
N PRO A 98 -10.88 21.13 -10.54
CA PRO A 98 -9.76 21.18 -11.48
C PRO A 98 -10.14 20.49 -12.80
N ASP A 99 -9.42 20.81 -13.89
CA ASP A 99 -9.59 20.08 -15.15
C ASP A 99 -9.20 18.59 -14.96
N PRO A 100 -10.13 17.65 -15.16
CA PRO A 100 -9.84 16.21 -15.02
C PRO A 100 -8.68 15.72 -15.91
N SER A 101 -8.43 16.38 -17.05
CA SER A 101 -7.31 16.04 -17.91
C SER A 101 -5.95 16.37 -17.27
N HIS A 102 -5.88 17.45 -16.51
CA HIS A 102 -4.69 17.82 -15.75
C HIS A 102 -4.46 16.88 -14.56
N VAL A 103 -5.52 16.40 -13.90
CA VAL A 103 -5.43 15.41 -12.83
C VAL A 103 -4.94 14.06 -13.38
N LEU A 104 -5.45 13.63 -14.54
CA LEU A 104 -4.93 12.44 -15.24
C LEU A 104 -3.44 12.60 -15.57
N ALA A 105 -3.05 13.76 -16.13
CA ALA A 105 -1.66 14.05 -16.46
C ALA A 105 -0.75 14.03 -15.22
N LEU A 106 -1.24 14.53 -14.07
CA LEU A 106 -0.52 14.47 -12.80
C LEU A 106 -0.30 13.01 -12.34
N GLY A 107 -1.34 12.17 -12.35
CA GLY A 107 -1.24 10.76 -12.00
C GLY A 107 -0.27 9.99 -12.90
N VAL A 108 -0.33 10.23 -14.22
CA VAL A 108 0.64 9.69 -15.19
C VAL A 108 2.05 10.23 -14.91
N GLY A 109 2.19 11.50 -14.54
CA GLY A 109 3.46 12.12 -14.17
C GLY A 109 4.09 11.42 -12.96
N TYR A 110 3.33 11.14 -11.91
CA TYR A 110 3.80 10.37 -10.76
C TYR A 110 4.25 8.94 -11.17
N MET A 111 3.48 8.28 -12.03
CA MET A 111 3.84 6.95 -12.55
C MET A 111 5.17 6.99 -13.32
N LEU A 112 5.37 8.01 -14.15
CA LEU A 112 6.62 8.18 -14.91
C LEU A 112 7.83 8.41 -13.99
N VAL A 113 7.68 9.19 -12.92
CA VAL A 113 8.76 9.39 -11.94
C VAL A 113 9.08 8.06 -11.24
N ALA A 114 8.08 7.30 -10.82
CA ALA A 114 8.28 5.98 -10.25
C ALA A 114 9.01 5.03 -11.22
N LEU A 115 8.64 5.04 -12.50
CA LEU A 115 9.27 4.24 -13.55
C LEU A 115 10.74 4.64 -13.75
N VAL A 116 11.05 5.93 -13.82
CA VAL A 116 12.45 6.41 -13.98
C VAL A 116 13.30 6.00 -12.79
N CYS A 117 12.81 6.16 -11.56
CA CYS A 117 13.51 5.70 -10.36
C CYS A 117 13.69 4.17 -10.36
N GLY A 118 12.67 3.42 -10.78
CA GLY A 118 12.72 1.96 -10.90
C GLY A 118 13.75 1.50 -11.94
N ILE A 119 13.82 2.15 -13.11
CA ILE A 119 14.82 1.88 -14.12
C ILE A 119 16.23 2.19 -13.58
N ALA A 120 16.40 3.28 -12.82
CA ALA A 120 17.68 3.58 -12.18
C ALA A 120 18.10 2.47 -11.20
N CYS A 121 17.17 1.91 -10.42
CA CYS A 121 17.43 0.75 -9.57
C CYS A 121 17.88 -0.48 -10.38
N VAL A 122 17.18 -0.78 -11.49
CA VAL A 122 17.53 -1.91 -12.39
C VAL A 122 18.92 -1.74 -12.99
N VAL A 123 19.24 -0.54 -13.49
CA VAL A 123 20.58 -0.25 -14.05
C VAL A 123 21.65 -0.36 -12.99
N TRP A 124 21.39 0.13 -11.78
CA TRP A 124 22.35 0.08 -10.68
C TRP A 124 22.57 -1.34 -10.15
N SER A 125 21.50 -2.15 -10.06
CA SER A 125 21.58 -3.53 -9.57
C SER A 125 22.04 -4.54 -10.63
N GLY A 126 21.88 -4.22 -11.91
CA GLY A 126 22.23 -5.11 -13.01
C GLY A 126 21.28 -6.29 -13.26
N SER A 127 20.10 -6.33 -12.58
CA SER A 127 19.11 -7.41 -12.70
C SER A 127 17.80 -6.93 -13.33
N ALA A 128 17.20 -7.75 -14.21
CA ALA A 128 15.90 -7.50 -14.80
C ALA A 128 14.72 -7.93 -13.90
N VAL A 129 14.96 -8.73 -12.86
CA VAL A 129 13.88 -9.24 -11.97
C VAL A 129 13.08 -8.12 -11.32
N PRO A 130 13.70 -7.06 -10.72
CA PRO A 130 12.96 -5.94 -10.17
C PRO A 130 12.10 -5.21 -11.21
N LEU A 131 12.56 -5.11 -12.46
CA LEU A 131 11.77 -4.52 -13.54
C LEU A 131 10.51 -5.33 -13.82
N VAL A 132 10.62 -6.66 -13.91
CA VAL A 132 9.48 -7.55 -14.15
C VAL A 132 8.45 -7.40 -13.02
N LEU A 133 8.91 -7.42 -11.77
CA LEU A 133 8.03 -7.23 -10.60
C LEU A 133 7.38 -5.84 -10.60
N GLY A 134 8.15 -4.79 -10.92
CA GLY A 134 7.63 -3.42 -11.04
C GLY A 134 6.59 -3.26 -12.16
N LEU A 135 6.77 -3.91 -13.31
CA LEU A 135 5.79 -3.92 -14.41
C LEU A 135 4.51 -4.66 -14.02
N ILE A 136 4.62 -5.77 -13.29
CA ILE A 136 3.47 -6.48 -12.72
C ILE A 136 2.70 -5.54 -11.77
N GLY A 137 3.40 -4.85 -10.85
CA GLY A 137 2.81 -3.86 -9.96
C GLY A 137 2.10 -2.74 -10.72
N GLY A 138 2.76 -2.18 -11.74
CA GLY A 138 2.19 -1.13 -12.61
C GLY A 138 0.92 -1.57 -13.36
N LEU A 139 0.87 -2.82 -13.82
CA LEU A 139 -0.32 -3.40 -14.44
C LEU A 139 -1.48 -3.48 -13.43
N PHE A 140 -1.21 -3.89 -12.19
CA PHE A 140 -2.22 -3.93 -11.15
C PHE A 140 -2.71 -2.53 -10.77
N ILE A 141 -1.83 -1.52 -10.70
CA ILE A 141 -2.21 -0.11 -10.48
C ILE A 141 -3.24 0.32 -11.52
N PHE A 142 -2.95 0.05 -12.79
CA PHE A 142 -3.87 0.42 -13.87
C PHE A 142 -5.20 -0.35 -13.80
N ALA A 143 -5.14 -1.68 -13.61
CA ALA A 143 -6.32 -2.55 -13.58
C ALA A 143 -7.19 -2.33 -12.32
N TYR A 144 -6.63 -1.73 -11.27
CA TYR A 144 -7.35 -1.50 -10.01
C TYR A 144 -8.55 -0.57 -10.19
N SER A 145 -8.36 0.54 -10.90
CA SER A 145 -9.40 1.57 -11.10
C SER A 145 -9.94 1.63 -12.53
N ASN A 146 -9.32 0.92 -13.49
CA ASN A 146 -9.64 1.03 -14.90
C ASN A 146 -10.02 -0.32 -15.52
N GLY A 147 -10.79 -0.25 -16.61
CA GLY A 147 -11.24 -1.43 -17.36
C GLY A 147 -12.76 -1.59 -17.31
N LYS A 148 -13.25 -2.68 -17.92
CA LYS A 148 -14.70 -2.99 -17.93
C LYS A 148 -15.22 -3.40 -16.55
N ILE A 149 -14.39 -4.05 -15.77
CA ILE A 149 -14.67 -4.47 -14.39
C ILE A 149 -13.40 -4.18 -13.59
N PRO A 150 -13.27 -2.99 -12.98
CA PRO A 150 -12.11 -2.65 -12.16
C PRO A 150 -11.99 -3.59 -10.95
N VAL A 151 -10.77 -3.86 -10.51
CA VAL A 151 -10.52 -4.70 -9.31
C VAL A 151 -11.19 -4.08 -8.07
N SER A 152 -11.25 -2.75 -7.98
CA SER A 152 -11.94 -2.02 -6.91
C SER A 152 -13.44 -2.29 -6.83
N TYR A 153 -14.05 -2.85 -7.87
CA TYR A 153 -15.46 -3.26 -7.89
C TYR A 153 -15.67 -4.73 -7.51
N LEU A 154 -14.61 -5.48 -7.24
CA LEU A 154 -14.64 -6.91 -6.94
C LEU A 154 -14.32 -7.15 -5.46
N PRO A 155 -14.74 -8.30 -4.86
CA PRO A 155 -14.40 -8.68 -3.50
C PRO A 155 -12.94 -9.18 -3.38
N LEU A 156 -12.01 -8.52 -4.08
CA LEU A 156 -10.59 -8.86 -4.18
C LEU A 156 -9.69 -7.66 -3.83
N GLY A 157 -10.26 -6.48 -3.63
CA GLY A 157 -9.52 -5.24 -3.41
C GLY A 157 -8.52 -5.34 -2.25
N GLU A 158 -8.94 -5.94 -1.15
CA GLU A 158 -8.12 -6.13 0.05
C GLU A 158 -6.92 -7.05 -0.22
N VAL A 159 -7.14 -8.14 -0.93
CA VAL A 159 -6.09 -9.12 -1.27
C VAL A 159 -5.12 -8.53 -2.27
N VAL A 160 -5.63 -7.90 -3.32
CA VAL A 160 -4.79 -7.29 -4.37
C VAL A 160 -3.94 -6.16 -3.80
N SER A 161 -4.54 -5.25 -3.02
CA SER A 161 -3.77 -4.19 -2.34
C SER A 161 -2.70 -4.75 -1.41
N GLY A 162 -3.05 -5.75 -0.60
CA GLY A 162 -2.11 -6.41 0.30
C GLY A 162 -0.95 -7.05 -0.45
N VAL A 163 -1.23 -7.85 -1.47
CA VAL A 163 -0.19 -8.56 -2.25
C VAL A 163 0.69 -7.59 -3.03
N VAL A 164 0.08 -6.60 -3.72
CA VAL A 164 0.85 -5.68 -4.57
C VAL A 164 1.67 -4.70 -3.73
N MET A 165 1.08 -4.07 -2.72
CA MET A 165 1.78 -3.03 -1.98
C MET A 165 2.49 -3.60 -0.74
N GLY A 166 1.88 -4.53 -0.03
CA GLY A 166 2.47 -5.16 1.14
C GLY A 166 3.47 -6.28 0.81
N GLY A 167 3.30 -6.95 -0.34
CA GLY A 167 4.16 -8.05 -0.77
C GLY A 167 5.17 -7.66 -1.84
N LEU A 168 4.70 -7.10 -2.97
CA LEU A 168 5.55 -6.89 -4.15
C LEU A 168 6.56 -5.75 -3.95
N ILE A 169 6.22 -4.69 -3.21
CA ILE A 169 7.17 -3.59 -2.93
C ILE A 169 8.38 -4.11 -2.16
N PRO A 170 8.25 -4.68 -0.94
CA PRO A 170 9.42 -5.14 -0.20
C PRO A 170 10.13 -6.30 -0.90
N LEU A 171 9.43 -7.11 -1.69
CA LEU A 171 10.04 -8.14 -2.51
C LEU A 171 10.94 -7.55 -3.60
N CYS A 172 10.49 -6.49 -4.29
CA CYS A 172 11.32 -5.75 -5.23
C CYS A 172 12.57 -5.19 -4.56
N ASP A 173 12.42 -4.64 -3.35
CA ASP A 173 13.54 -4.08 -2.59
C ASP A 173 14.58 -5.16 -2.30
N VAL A 174 14.17 -6.33 -1.80
CA VAL A 174 15.06 -7.49 -1.57
C VAL A 174 15.75 -7.91 -2.87
N CYS A 175 15.02 -7.99 -3.98
CA CYS A 175 15.60 -8.35 -5.28
C CYS A 175 16.65 -7.35 -5.75
N VAL A 176 16.44 -6.05 -5.55
CA VAL A 176 17.41 -5.01 -5.92
C VAL A 176 18.66 -5.11 -5.07
N PHE A 177 18.55 -5.26 -3.75
CA PHE A 177 19.70 -5.41 -2.86
C PHE A 177 20.47 -6.71 -3.10
N ALA A 178 19.76 -7.83 -3.31
CA ALA A 178 20.38 -9.10 -3.65
C ALA A 178 21.15 -9.02 -4.98
N ALA A 179 20.57 -8.43 -6.01
CA ALA A 179 21.24 -8.24 -7.29
C ALA A 179 22.47 -7.32 -7.17
N HIS A 180 22.38 -6.26 -6.38
CA HIS A 180 23.49 -5.36 -6.12
C HIS A 180 24.66 -6.04 -5.38
N ALA A 181 24.34 -7.05 -4.54
CA ALA A 181 25.35 -7.83 -3.81
C ALA A 181 26.17 -8.78 -4.70
N TYR A 182 25.64 -9.14 -5.88
CA TYR A 182 26.29 -10.10 -6.80
C TYR A 182 26.56 -9.45 -8.18
N PRO A 183 27.48 -8.50 -8.27
CA PRO A 183 27.79 -7.81 -9.52
C PRO A 183 28.35 -8.83 -10.54
N GLY A 184 27.84 -8.77 -11.76
CA GLY A 184 28.22 -9.67 -12.85
C GLY A 184 27.37 -10.94 -12.97
N SER A 185 26.39 -11.15 -12.11
CA SER A 185 25.35 -12.14 -12.32
C SER A 185 24.50 -11.79 -13.54
N GLY A 186 23.99 -12.81 -14.24
CA GLY A 186 23.04 -12.58 -15.33
C GLY A 186 21.75 -11.93 -14.84
N PRO A 187 20.97 -11.28 -15.73
CA PRO A 187 19.80 -10.52 -15.34
C PRO A 187 18.70 -11.32 -14.65
N PHE A 188 18.73 -12.66 -14.77
CA PHE A 188 17.75 -13.57 -14.16
C PHE A 188 18.38 -14.58 -13.16
N ASP A 189 19.67 -14.52 -12.89
CA ASP A 189 20.38 -15.45 -11.99
C ASP A 189 19.84 -15.36 -10.56
N LEU A 190 19.23 -14.23 -10.22
CA LEU A 190 18.62 -13.99 -8.91
C LEU A 190 17.57 -15.05 -8.53
N PHE A 191 16.90 -15.67 -9.50
CA PHE A 191 15.92 -16.74 -9.24
C PHE A 191 16.53 -17.98 -8.57
N GLY A 192 17.81 -18.25 -8.80
CA GLY A 192 18.55 -19.34 -8.14
C GLY A 192 19.24 -18.96 -6.84
N GLN A 193 19.29 -17.66 -6.49
CA GLN A 193 20.05 -17.15 -5.35
C GLN A 193 19.20 -16.88 -4.10
N LEU A 194 17.89 -16.71 -4.27
CA LEU A 194 16.95 -16.41 -3.18
C LEU A 194 16.20 -17.67 -2.72
N ASP A 195 16.08 -17.85 -1.42
CA ASP A 195 15.09 -18.78 -0.84
C ASP A 195 13.69 -18.14 -0.94
N TRP A 196 13.05 -18.31 -2.10
CA TRP A 196 11.76 -17.69 -2.41
C TRP A 196 10.66 -18.04 -1.40
N PRO A 197 10.49 -19.32 -0.96
CA PRO A 197 9.51 -19.65 0.07
C PRO A 197 9.71 -18.85 1.35
N PHE A 198 10.93 -18.74 1.84
CA PHE A 198 11.27 -17.98 3.04
C PHE A 198 11.03 -16.48 2.83
N VAL A 199 11.54 -15.91 1.75
CA VAL A 199 11.38 -14.48 1.43
C VAL A 199 9.90 -14.13 1.32
N LEU A 200 9.10 -14.89 0.57
CA LEU A 200 7.67 -14.64 0.41
C LEU A 200 6.90 -14.77 1.73
N MET A 201 7.25 -15.76 2.56
CA MET A 201 6.66 -15.93 3.89
C MET A 201 6.91 -14.71 4.78
N CYS A 202 8.13 -14.15 4.73
CA CYS A 202 8.49 -12.94 5.50
C CYS A 202 7.75 -11.68 5.06
N MET A 203 7.14 -11.63 3.86
CA MET A 203 6.29 -10.51 3.42
C MET A 203 4.88 -10.56 4.04
N ALA A 204 4.44 -11.70 4.59
CA ALA A 204 3.06 -11.90 5.04
C ALA A 204 2.53 -10.83 6.04
N PRO A 205 3.31 -10.33 7.03
CA PRO A 205 2.84 -9.25 7.91
C PRO A 205 2.42 -7.99 7.15
N PHE A 206 3.16 -7.62 6.10
CA PHE A 206 2.89 -6.44 5.30
C PHE A 206 1.72 -6.66 4.33
N VAL A 207 1.61 -7.85 3.74
CA VAL A 207 0.45 -8.25 2.93
C VAL A 207 -0.84 -8.10 3.75
N ILE A 208 -0.85 -8.63 4.98
CA ILE A 208 -2.01 -8.51 5.86
C ILE A 208 -2.22 -7.04 6.26
N GLY A 209 -1.19 -6.34 6.71
CA GLY A 209 -1.30 -4.96 7.20
C GLY A 209 -1.83 -3.98 6.16
N VAL A 210 -1.35 -4.07 4.91
CA VAL A 210 -1.85 -3.23 3.80
C VAL A 210 -3.27 -3.66 3.40
N GLY A 211 -3.54 -4.97 3.34
CA GLY A 211 -4.89 -5.47 3.12
C GLY A 211 -5.89 -4.96 4.16
N MET A 212 -5.45 -4.82 5.43
CA MET A 212 -6.28 -4.28 6.51
C MET A 212 -6.58 -2.79 6.35
N VAL A 213 -5.70 -1.99 5.72
CA VAL A 213 -6.00 -0.60 5.37
C VAL A 213 -7.19 -0.56 4.41
N MET A 214 -7.14 -1.34 3.33
CA MET A 214 -8.24 -1.44 2.36
C MET A 214 -9.50 -2.03 3.00
N ALA A 215 -9.38 -3.06 3.83
CA ALA A 215 -10.51 -3.65 4.55
C ALA A 215 -11.20 -2.64 5.49
N THR A 216 -10.43 -1.75 6.12
CA THR A 216 -10.99 -0.67 6.97
C THR A 216 -11.82 0.28 6.13
N GLN A 217 -11.29 0.75 5.01
CA GLN A 217 -11.98 1.65 4.09
C GLN A 217 -13.28 1.01 3.57
N ASN A 218 -13.18 -0.16 2.95
CA ASN A 218 -14.34 -0.84 2.34
C ASN A 218 -15.44 -1.19 3.37
N ASN A 219 -15.07 -1.52 4.63
CA ASN A 219 -16.04 -1.73 5.68
C ASN A 219 -16.77 -0.44 6.06
N CYS A 220 -16.10 0.70 6.05
CA CYS A 220 -16.72 2.00 6.33
C CYS A 220 -17.64 2.47 5.19
N ASP A 221 -17.39 2.00 3.97
CA ASP A 221 -18.03 2.49 2.75
C ASP A 221 -19.13 1.55 2.21
N ILE A 222 -19.56 0.51 2.95
CA ILE A 222 -20.58 -0.46 2.51
C ILE A 222 -21.84 0.23 1.95
N GLU A 223 -22.38 1.21 2.67
CA GLU A 223 -23.62 1.91 2.29
C GLU A 223 -23.45 2.85 1.09
N ARG A 224 -22.21 3.18 0.72
CA ARG A 224 -21.86 3.98 -0.46
C ARG A 224 -21.55 3.12 -1.68
N ASP A 225 -20.88 1.99 -1.46
CA ASP A 225 -20.45 1.08 -2.50
C ASP A 225 -21.61 0.30 -3.12
N GLU A 226 -22.54 -0.17 -2.28
CA GLU A 226 -23.67 -1.00 -2.72
C GLU A 226 -24.56 -0.31 -3.77
N PRO A 227 -25.00 0.96 -3.60
CA PRO A 227 -25.86 1.65 -4.58
C PRO A 227 -25.19 1.90 -5.94
N VAL A 228 -23.85 2.06 -5.97
CA VAL A 228 -23.09 2.28 -7.22
C VAL A 228 -22.60 0.98 -7.87
N GLY A 229 -23.01 -0.17 -7.32
CA GLY A 229 -22.70 -1.49 -7.87
C GLY A 229 -21.29 -2.01 -7.55
N ARG A 230 -20.56 -1.37 -6.65
CA ARG A 230 -19.30 -1.89 -6.10
C ARG A 230 -19.59 -3.09 -5.21
N ARG A 231 -19.01 -4.24 -5.52
CA ARG A 231 -19.19 -5.49 -4.77
C ARG A 231 -17.92 -5.83 -4.00
N THR A 232 -17.47 -4.90 -3.16
CA THR A 232 -16.32 -5.11 -2.27
C THR A 232 -16.58 -6.28 -1.32
N LEU A 233 -15.55 -6.85 -0.71
CA LEU A 233 -15.72 -8.00 0.19
C LEU A 233 -16.71 -7.71 1.34
N PRO A 234 -16.69 -6.53 2.00
CA PRO A 234 -17.67 -6.20 3.02
C PRO A 234 -19.10 -6.08 2.49
N VAL A 235 -19.31 -5.56 1.28
CA VAL A 235 -20.64 -5.52 0.64
C VAL A 235 -21.18 -6.93 0.41
N VAL A 236 -20.33 -7.85 -0.08
CA VAL A 236 -20.75 -9.25 -0.34
C VAL A 236 -21.04 -10.00 0.96
N LEU A 237 -20.24 -9.81 2.01
CA LEU A 237 -20.41 -10.51 3.28
C LEU A 237 -21.52 -9.90 4.17
N GLY A 238 -21.84 -8.62 3.94
CA GLY A 238 -22.62 -7.80 4.85
C GLY A 238 -21.85 -7.43 6.13
N ARG A 239 -22.23 -6.31 6.74
CA ARG A 239 -21.51 -5.69 7.89
C ARG A 239 -21.19 -6.67 9.03
N ARG A 240 -22.15 -7.52 9.42
CA ARG A 240 -21.96 -8.44 10.55
C ARG A 240 -20.81 -9.42 10.31
N HIS A 241 -20.79 -10.06 9.15
CA HIS A 241 -19.78 -11.07 8.84
C HIS A 241 -18.43 -10.43 8.49
N SER A 242 -18.44 -9.30 7.79
CA SER A 242 -17.22 -8.58 7.45
C SER A 242 -16.47 -8.09 8.69
N LEU A 243 -17.16 -7.63 9.74
CA LEU A 243 -16.55 -7.28 11.02
C LEU A 243 -15.92 -8.49 11.75
N VAL A 244 -16.53 -9.67 11.64
CA VAL A 244 -15.93 -10.89 12.19
C VAL A 244 -14.63 -11.23 11.43
N VAL A 245 -14.70 -11.23 10.10
CA VAL A 245 -13.53 -11.47 9.25
C VAL A 245 -12.42 -10.44 9.54
N TYR A 246 -12.76 -9.17 9.63
CA TYR A 246 -11.82 -8.10 9.96
C TYR A 246 -11.07 -8.37 11.28
N ARG A 247 -11.80 -8.71 12.34
CA ARG A 247 -11.22 -9.00 13.66
C ARG A 247 -10.34 -10.25 13.63
N LEU A 248 -10.74 -11.28 12.90
CA LEU A 248 -9.92 -12.48 12.70
C LEU A 248 -8.60 -12.14 11.99
N PHE A 249 -8.63 -11.26 10.99
CA PHE A 249 -7.41 -10.82 10.32
C PHE A 249 -6.52 -9.93 11.19
N VAL A 250 -7.07 -9.11 12.10
CA VAL A 250 -6.24 -8.41 13.12
C VAL A 250 -5.50 -9.41 14.00
N VAL A 251 -6.20 -10.44 14.49
CA VAL A 251 -5.58 -11.48 15.32
C VAL A 251 -4.54 -12.28 14.53
N LEU A 252 -4.87 -12.67 13.29
CA LEU A 252 -3.96 -13.37 12.39
C LEU A 252 -2.69 -12.55 12.12
N TRP A 253 -2.82 -11.25 11.87
CA TRP A 253 -1.71 -10.35 11.63
C TRP A 253 -0.72 -10.36 12.80
N ILE A 254 -1.22 -10.20 14.03
CA ILE A 254 -0.39 -10.26 15.23
C ILE A 254 0.24 -11.65 15.40
N ALA A 255 -0.54 -12.71 15.19
CA ALA A 255 -0.05 -14.07 15.30
C ALA A 255 1.09 -14.37 14.30
N VAL A 256 0.98 -13.89 13.05
CA VAL A 256 2.02 -14.06 12.02
C VAL A 256 3.28 -13.29 12.42
N VAL A 257 3.15 -12.04 12.89
CA VAL A 257 4.30 -11.26 13.39
C VAL A 257 5.01 -11.97 14.51
N LEU A 258 4.27 -12.45 15.52
CA LEU A 258 4.87 -13.16 16.66
C LEU A 258 5.49 -14.48 16.24
N HIS A 259 4.82 -15.25 15.37
CA HIS A 259 5.33 -16.52 14.86
C HIS A 259 6.65 -16.35 14.12
N LEU A 260 6.71 -15.43 13.15
CA LEU A 260 7.91 -15.19 12.37
C LEU A 260 9.05 -14.62 13.24
N SER A 261 8.73 -13.71 14.16
CA SER A 261 9.72 -13.15 15.08
C SER A 261 10.31 -14.24 15.98
N PHE A 262 9.48 -15.16 16.49
CA PHE A 262 9.95 -16.25 17.38
C PHE A 262 10.85 -17.24 16.65
N TRP A 263 10.44 -17.69 15.46
CA TRP A 263 11.14 -18.78 14.78
C TRP A 263 12.37 -18.34 13.97
N TYR A 264 12.41 -17.08 13.51
CA TYR A 264 13.43 -16.65 12.56
C TYR A 264 14.30 -15.49 13.04
N PHE A 265 13.87 -14.76 14.09
CA PHE A 265 14.59 -13.55 14.53
C PHE A 265 15.00 -13.59 16.01
N GLY A 266 15.04 -14.77 16.63
CA GLY A 266 15.63 -15.00 17.93
C GLY A 266 15.18 -14.02 19.03
N ASP A 267 16.13 -13.28 19.61
CA ASP A 267 15.86 -12.30 20.68
C ASP A 267 14.98 -11.13 20.21
N GLY A 268 14.88 -10.89 18.90
CA GLY A 268 13.97 -9.94 18.31
C GLY A 268 12.49 -10.20 18.63
N PHE A 269 12.14 -11.45 18.98
CA PHE A 269 10.80 -11.78 19.46
C PHE A 269 10.37 -10.94 20.67
N TRP A 270 11.26 -10.73 21.63
CA TRP A 270 10.94 -9.94 22.83
C TRP A 270 10.75 -8.47 22.49
N ALA A 271 11.53 -7.95 21.53
CA ALA A 271 11.36 -6.61 21.02
C ALA A 271 9.99 -6.43 20.35
N ALA A 272 9.57 -7.40 19.53
CA ALA A 272 8.23 -7.41 18.94
C ALA A 272 7.13 -7.40 20.02
N CYS A 273 7.26 -8.22 21.05
CA CYS A 273 6.31 -8.26 22.16
C CYS A 273 6.18 -6.89 22.86
N VAL A 274 7.30 -6.22 23.14
CA VAL A 274 7.29 -4.87 23.73
C VAL A 274 6.59 -3.86 22.85
N CYS A 275 6.91 -3.84 21.54
CA CYS A 275 6.25 -2.93 20.58
C CYS A 275 4.74 -3.18 20.49
N LEU A 276 4.31 -4.45 20.48
CA LEU A 276 2.88 -4.80 20.46
C LEU A 276 2.18 -4.36 21.75
N LEU A 277 2.84 -4.46 22.91
CA LEU A 277 2.29 -3.97 24.17
C LEU A 277 2.15 -2.44 24.16
N LEU A 278 3.11 -1.71 23.59
CA LEU A 278 3.00 -0.25 23.41
C LEU A 278 1.84 0.10 22.46
N GLY A 279 1.58 -0.75 21.47
CA GLY A 279 0.46 -0.62 20.54
C GLY A 279 -0.89 -1.16 21.03
N ALA A 280 -0.98 -1.69 22.28
CA ALA A 280 -2.17 -2.41 22.75
C ALA A 280 -3.47 -1.60 22.66
N GLY A 281 -3.43 -0.29 22.94
CA GLY A 281 -4.59 0.59 22.79
C GLY A 281 -5.08 0.70 21.34
N THR A 282 -4.16 0.76 20.38
CA THR A 282 -4.48 0.74 18.95
C THR A 282 -5.08 -0.59 18.53
N ILE A 283 -4.47 -1.70 18.95
CA ILE A 283 -4.96 -3.06 18.68
C ILE A 283 -6.37 -3.26 19.25
N TYR A 284 -6.59 -2.82 20.50
CA TYR A 284 -7.91 -2.86 21.11
C TYR A 284 -8.96 -2.08 20.30
N HIS A 285 -8.59 -0.89 19.81
CA HIS A 285 -9.49 -0.11 18.96
C HIS A 285 -9.82 -0.84 17.65
N LEU A 286 -8.83 -1.44 16.96
CA LEU A 286 -9.07 -2.23 15.74
C LEU A 286 -10.03 -3.40 15.98
N LEU A 287 -9.95 -4.05 17.14
CA LEU A 287 -10.82 -5.18 17.50
C LEU A 287 -12.24 -4.76 17.92
N THR A 288 -12.44 -3.52 18.35
CA THR A 288 -13.72 -3.05 18.93
C THR A 288 -14.47 -2.06 18.04
N THR A 289 -13.83 -1.48 17.02
CA THR A 289 -14.44 -0.51 16.11
C THR A 289 -15.64 -1.09 15.35
N LYS A 290 -16.60 -0.24 15.04
CA LYS A 290 -17.81 -0.61 14.28
C LYS A 290 -17.61 -0.52 12.77
N LEU A 291 -16.61 0.24 12.31
CA LEU A 291 -16.28 0.48 10.90
C LEU A 291 -17.53 0.93 10.10
N VAL A 292 -18.14 1.99 10.55
CA VAL A 292 -19.23 2.68 9.86
C VAL A 292 -18.71 3.98 9.27
N HIS A 293 -19.50 4.57 8.34
CA HIS A 293 -19.05 5.75 7.59
C HIS A 293 -18.68 6.93 8.50
N GLU A 294 -19.46 7.19 9.54
CA GLU A 294 -19.27 8.31 10.49
C GLU A 294 -17.93 8.24 11.24
N VAL A 295 -17.31 7.06 11.31
CA VAL A 295 -15.99 6.85 11.94
C VAL A 295 -14.91 6.47 10.93
N ARG A 296 -15.13 6.68 9.62
CA ARG A 296 -14.16 6.35 8.56
C ARG A 296 -12.80 7.01 8.79
N GLY A 297 -12.75 8.32 8.95
CA GLY A 297 -11.49 9.06 9.17
C GLY A 297 -10.72 8.56 10.40
N PRO A 298 -11.32 8.53 11.61
CA PRO A 298 -10.68 7.93 12.78
C PRO A 298 -10.24 6.48 12.58
N SER A 299 -11.06 5.64 11.93
CA SER A 299 -10.73 4.22 11.69
C SER A 299 -9.54 4.06 10.76
N MET A 300 -9.44 4.87 9.71
CA MET A 300 -8.27 4.93 8.83
C MET A 300 -7.02 5.34 9.62
N GLY A 301 -7.11 6.36 10.47
CA GLY A 301 -6.01 6.76 11.36
C GLY A 301 -5.57 5.63 12.29
N PHE A 302 -6.49 4.84 12.84
CA PHE A 302 -6.15 3.71 13.72
C PHE A 302 -5.54 2.52 12.97
N VAL A 303 -5.99 2.19 11.76
CA VAL A 303 -5.36 1.11 11.00
C VAL A 303 -3.96 1.50 10.50
N MET A 304 -3.72 2.77 10.18
CA MET A 304 -2.37 3.28 9.89
C MET A 304 -1.45 3.19 11.12
N LYS A 305 -1.93 3.55 12.32
CA LYS A 305 -1.22 3.30 13.59
C LYS A 305 -1.01 1.81 13.86
N GLY A 306 -1.98 0.96 13.49
CA GLY A 306 -1.86 -0.50 13.55
C GLY A 306 -0.70 -1.01 12.70
N ASN A 307 -0.56 -0.51 11.47
CA ASN A 307 0.61 -0.81 10.63
C ASN A 307 1.92 -0.37 11.30
N LEU A 308 1.96 0.82 11.89
CA LEU A 308 3.15 1.31 12.59
C LEU A 308 3.52 0.40 13.78
N PHE A 309 2.57 -0.01 14.62
CA PHE A 309 2.85 -0.82 15.79
C PHE A 309 3.06 -2.31 15.47
N ILE A 310 2.25 -2.90 14.59
CA ILE A 310 2.31 -4.35 14.33
C ILE A 310 3.41 -4.66 13.31
N ASN A 311 3.46 -3.98 12.16
CA ASN A 311 4.55 -4.16 11.20
C ASN A 311 5.86 -3.53 11.70
N GLY A 312 5.78 -2.41 12.45
CA GLY A 312 6.93 -1.83 13.14
C GLY A 312 7.54 -2.76 14.17
N ALA A 313 6.71 -3.51 14.92
CA ALA A 313 7.19 -4.56 15.84
C ALA A 313 7.98 -5.65 15.09
N TYR A 314 7.50 -6.04 13.92
CA TYR A 314 8.19 -7.02 13.07
C TYR A 314 9.51 -6.48 12.51
N ILE A 315 9.51 -5.25 11.98
CA ILE A 315 10.76 -4.58 11.55
C ILE A 315 11.77 -4.55 12.70
N PHE A 316 11.31 -4.17 13.91
CA PHE A 316 12.18 -4.07 15.07
C PHE A 316 12.72 -5.45 15.49
N ALA A 317 11.92 -6.52 15.37
CA ALA A 317 12.41 -7.88 15.57
C ALA A 317 13.55 -8.23 14.60
N VAL A 318 13.41 -7.88 13.33
CA VAL A 318 14.45 -8.10 12.31
C VAL A 318 15.71 -7.27 12.64
N ILE A 319 15.55 -5.99 13.04
CA ILE A 319 16.71 -5.14 13.43
C ILE A 319 17.44 -5.76 14.62
N MET A 320 16.73 -6.22 15.65
CA MET A 320 17.36 -6.84 16.83
C MET A 320 18.11 -8.13 16.52
N SER A 321 17.72 -8.83 15.47
CA SER A 321 18.44 -10.03 15.00
C SER A 321 19.75 -9.71 14.27
N LEU A 322 19.99 -8.42 13.94
CA LEU A 322 21.24 -7.97 13.33
C LEU A 322 22.30 -7.53 14.36
N LEU A 323 21.90 -7.36 15.62
CA LEU A 323 22.75 -6.94 16.74
C LEU A 323 23.31 -8.13 17.49
#